data_5239847349e2f5a980ce53782e77eca5
#
_entry.id   5239847349e2f5a980ce53782e77eca5
#
_cell.length_a   1.000
_cell.length_b   1.000
_cell.length_c   1.000
_cell.angle_alpha   90.00
_cell.angle_beta   90.00
_cell.angle_gamma   90.00
#
_symmetry.space_group_name_H-M   'P 1'
#
loop_
_entity.id
_entity.type
_entity.pdbx_description
1 polymer ?
#
loop_
_entity_poly.entity_id
_entity_poly.type
_entity_poly.pdbx_seq_one_letter_code
_entity_poly.pdbx_strand_id
1 'polypeptide(L)'
;MGVKGYTALIAAVTAERLVELVVSKRNLEWSKAYGGKEFGAGHYPAMVALHTGLLAGAALEARKRRFRPGLGWPMLGLVVAAQTLRWWCIKTLGPQWNTRVVVVPGATRVASGPYRVVPHPNYVAVVVEGVALPLVGGAWITSLVFSVVNAVLLRIRIRVENDALQSLT
;
A
#
# COMPACT_ATOMS: atom_id res chain seq x y z
N MET A 1 19.62 -14.91 2.84
CA MET A 1 19.18 -14.03 3.95
C MET A 1 18.71 -14.92 5.10
N GLY A 2 19.20 -14.71 6.32
CA GLY A 2 18.73 -15.44 7.50
C GLY A 2 17.47 -14.82 8.11
N VAL A 3 16.88 -15.50 9.13
CA VAL A 3 15.68 -15.03 9.84
C VAL A 3 15.85 -13.60 10.37
N LYS A 4 17.02 -13.27 10.94
CA LYS A 4 17.33 -11.91 11.44
C LYS A 4 17.24 -10.84 10.34
N GLY A 5 17.79 -11.14 9.15
CA GLY A 5 17.75 -10.20 8.02
C GLY A 5 16.32 -9.98 7.50
N TYR A 6 15.51 -11.04 7.44
CA TYR A 6 14.12 -10.91 7.05
C TYR A 6 13.30 -10.15 8.10
N THR A 7 13.52 -10.41 9.40
CA THR A 7 12.87 -9.64 10.48
C THR A 7 13.22 -8.15 10.39
N ALA A 8 14.47 -7.82 10.08
CA ALA A 8 14.89 -6.43 9.87
C ALA A 8 14.17 -5.80 8.67
N LEU A 9 13.98 -6.54 7.57
CA LEU A 9 13.19 -6.07 6.42
C LEU A 9 11.74 -5.77 6.82
N ILE A 10 11.08 -6.69 7.54
CA ILE A 10 9.70 -6.47 8.02
C ILE A 10 9.64 -5.25 8.95
N ALA A 11 10.60 -5.09 9.86
CA ALA A 11 10.67 -3.92 10.75
C ALA A 11 10.85 -2.61 9.96
N ALA A 12 11.70 -2.60 8.94
CA ALA A 12 11.90 -1.43 8.07
C ALA A 12 10.62 -1.07 7.31
N VAL A 13 9.93 -2.05 6.72
CA VAL A 13 8.64 -1.83 6.04
C VAL A 13 7.57 -1.36 7.04
N THR A 14 7.55 -1.91 8.26
CA THR A 14 6.63 -1.46 9.31
C THR A 14 6.88 0.00 9.67
N ALA A 15 8.14 0.39 9.88
CA ALA A 15 8.49 1.78 10.18
C ALA A 15 8.08 2.72 9.04
N GLU A 16 8.29 2.31 7.79
CA GLU A 16 7.84 3.05 6.61
C GLU A 16 6.31 3.24 6.61
N ARG A 17 5.51 2.18 6.92
CA ARG A 17 4.05 2.31 7.05
C ARG A 17 3.65 3.31 8.12
N LEU A 18 4.36 3.38 9.24
CA LEU A 18 4.09 4.36 10.29
C LEU A 18 4.36 5.79 9.79
N VAL A 19 5.45 6.01 9.05
CA VAL A 19 5.74 7.31 8.42
C VAL A 19 4.63 7.69 7.43
N GLU A 20 4.17 6.76 6.59
CA GLU A 20 3.07 6.99 5.67
C GLU A 20 1.77 7.39 6.40
N LEU A 21 1.47 6.78 7.55
CA LEU A 21 0.30 7.17 8.35
C LEU A 21 0.41 8.60 8.89
N VAL A 22 1.63 9.04 9.29
CA VAL A 22 1.87 10.43 9.70
C VAL A 22 1.66 11.39 8.53
N VAL A 23 2.23 11.07 7.36
CA VAL A 23 2.03 11.87 6.13
C VAL A 23 0.54 11.93 5.77
N SER A 24 -0.14 10.79 5.78
CA SER A 24 -1.57 10.70 5.49
C SER A 24 -2.42 11.53 6.45
N LYS A 25 -2.10 11.53 7.76
CA LYS A 25 -2.80 12.36 8.76
C LYS A 25 -2.66 13.84 8.45
N ARG A 26 -1.44 14.31 8.17
CA ARG A 26 -1.20 15.72 7.78
C ARG A 26 -1.96 16.09 6.50
N ASN A 27 -1.93 15.22 5.51
CA ASN A 27 -2.63 15.43 4.25
C ASN A 27 -4.16 15.41 4.42
N LEU A 28 -4.69 14.61 5.36
CA LEU A 28 -6.11 14.61 5.70
C LEU A 28 -6.54 15.94 6.32
N GLU A 29 -5.71 16.50 7.21
CA GLU A 29 -5.96 17.82 7.82
C GLU A 29 -5.95 18.91 6.75
N TRP A 30 -4.97 18.88 5.84
CA TRP A 30 -4.92 19.77 4.67
C TRP A 30 -6.18 19.61 3.81
N SER A 31 -6.56 18.40 3.44
CA SER A 31 -7.75 18.14 2.62
C SER A 31 -9.02 18.69 3.27
N LYS A 32 -9.20 18.49 4.58
CA LYS A 32 -10.35 19.03 5.33
C LYS A 32 -10.39 20.55 5.33
N ALA A 33 -9.23 21.23 5.47
CA ALA A 33 -9.15 22.69 5.42
C ALA A 33 -9.59 23.26 4.06
N TYR A 34 -9.45 22.46 2.98
CA TYR A 34 -9.89 22.83 1.63
C TYR A 34 -11.24 22.20 1.23
N GLY A 35 -12.06 21.81 2.20
CA GLY A 35 -13.41 21.27 1.94
C GLY A 35 -13.43 19.81 1.47
N GLY A 36 -12.34 19.09 1.65
CA GLY A 36 -12.22 17.68 1.26
C GLY A 36 -13.23 16.77 1.94
N LYS A 37 -13.81 15.87 1.18
CA LYS A 37 -14.79 14.87 1.64
C LYS A 37 -14.16 13.48 1.64
N GLU A 38 -14.39 12.72 2.73
CA GLU A 38 -13.98 11.32 2.83
C GLU A 38 -15.08 10.40 2.31
N PHE A 39 -14.69 9.42 1.49
CA PHE A 39 -15.56 8.43 0.91
C PHE A 39 -15.16 7.01 1.36
N GLY A 40 -16.14 6.12 1.55
CA GLY A 40 -15.88 4.73 1.86
C GLY A 40 -15.15 4.49 3.19
N ALA A 41 -15.39 5.31 4.21
CA ALA A 41 -14.74 5.16 5.52
C ALA A 41 -14.91 3.76 6.13
N GLY A 42 -15.99 3.06 5.81
CA GLY A 42 -16.30 1.73 6.35
C GLY A 42 -15.32 0.62 5.94
N HIS A 43 -14.62 0.72 4.80
CA HIS A 43 -13.65 -0.29 4.39
C HIS A 43 -12.22 -0.04 4.92
N TYR A 44 -11.95 1.15 5.47
CA TYR A 44 -10.63 1.53 5.95
C TYR A 44 -10.10 0.66 7.11
N PRO A 45 -10.91 0.33 8.16
CA PRO A 45 -10.47 -0.56 9.23
C PRO A 45 -10.07 -1.96 8.73
N ALA A 46 -10.83 -2.51 7.77
CA ALA A 46 -10.51 -3.80 7.17
C ALA A 46 -9.18 -3.76 6.40
N MET A 47 -8.88 -2.66 5.72
CA MET A 47 -7.58 -2.47 5.06
C MET A 47 -6.43 -2.39 6.06
N VAL A 48 -6.59 -1.66 7.17
CA VAL A 48 -5.58 -1.58 8.23
C VAL A 48 -5.33 -2.96 8.83
N ALA A 49 -6.40 -3.71 9.16
CA ALA A 49 -6.29 -5.06 9.69
C ALA A 49 -5.58 -6.02 8.72
N LEU A 50 -5.92 -5.95 7.43
CA LEU A 50 -5.29 -6.77 6.39
C LEU A 50 -3.79 -6.51 6.27
N HIS A 51 -3.35 -5.25 6.23
CA HIS A 51 -1.94 -4.89 6.12
C HIS A 51 -1.16 -5.22 7.41
N THR A 52 -1.78 -5.04 8.58
CA THR A 52 -1.19 -5.50 9.84
C THR A 52 -1.03 -7.02 9.84
N GLY A 53 -2.05 -7.74 9.39
CA GLY A 53 -2.02 -9.20 9.22
C GLY A 53 -0.95 -9.68 8.23
N LEU A 54 -0.71 -8.92 7.15
CA LEU A 54 0.38 -9.19 6.20
C LEU A 54 1.74 -9.18 6.91
N LEU A 55 2.05 -8.11 7.65
CA LEU A 55 3.35 -7.94 8.31
C LEU A 55 3.54 -8.99 9.41
N ALA A 56 2.53 -9.19 10.25
CA ALA A 56 2.57 -10.18 11.32
C ALA A 56 2.65 -11.61 10.78
N GLY A 57 1.81 -11.96 9.82
CA GLY A 57 1.78 -13.27 9.18
C GLY A 57 3.09 -13.61 8.48
N ALA A 58 3.63 -12.65 7.71
CA ALA A 58 4.91 -12.81 7.05
C ALA A 58 6.06 -13.04 8.05
N ALA A 59 6.10 -12.27 9.14
CA ALA A 59 7.11 -12.45 10.19
C ALA A 59 7.00 -13.80 10.91
N LEU A 60 5.78 -14.26 11.21
CA LEU A 60 5.54 -15.52 11.91
C LEU A 60 5.78 -16.74 11.04
N GLU A 61 5.26 -16.73 9.80
CA GLU A 61 5.40 -17.85 8.88
C GLU A 61 6.87 -18.05 8.47
N ALA A 62 7.59 -16.99 8.18
CA ALA A 62 9.00 -17.07 7.76
C ALA A 62 9.92 -17.70 8.82
N ARG A 63 9.57 -17.65 10.11
CA ARG A 63 10.32 -18.34 11.18
C ARG A 63 10.39 -19.85 10.98
N LYS A 64 9.37 -20.41 10.31
CA LYS A 64 9.25 -21.85 10.04
C LYS A 64 9.69 -22.22 8.62
N ARG A 65 10.18 -21.26 7.83
CA ARG A 65 10.56 -21.44 6.43
C ARG A 65 12.06 -21.25 6.24
N ARG A 66 12.60 -21.91 5.23
CA ARG A 66 13.98 -21.71 4.79
C ARG A 66 14.01 -20.66 3.67
N PHE A 67 14.95 -19.74 3.77
CA PHE A 67 15.21 -18.80 2.68
C PHE A 67 15.68 -19.56 1.42
N ARG A 68 15.03 -19.29 0.30
CA ARG A 68 15.34 -19.86 -1.02
C ARG A 68 15.96 -18.74 -1.88
N PRO A 69 17.30 -18.71 -2.10
CA PRO A 69 17.96 -17.62 -2.80
C PRO A 69 17.37 -17.32 -4.18
N GLY A 70 17.03 -18.35 -4.96
CA GLY A 70 16.44 -18.20 -6.30
C GLY A 70 15.07 -17.50 -6.33
N LEU A 71 14.32 -17.54 -5.22
CA LEU A 71 13.05 -16.83 -5.07
C LEU A 71 13.22 -15.54 -4.26
N GLY A 72 13.93 -15.62 -3.14
CA GLY A 72 13.98 -14.52 -2.17
C GLY A 72 14.66 -13.26 -2.70
N TRP A 73 15.73 -13.38 -3.48
CA TRP A 73 16.40 -12.21 -4.05
C TRP A 73 15.59 -11.48 -5.13
N PRO A 74 14.97 -12.17 -6.12
CA PRO A 74 14.05 -11.52 -7.04
C PRO A 74 12.86 -10.85 -6.33
N MET A 75 12.27 -11.52 -5.32
CA MET A 75 11.17 -10.94 -4.54
C MET A 75 11.61 -9.70 -3.76
N LEU A 76 12.83 -9.69 -3.19
CA LEU A 76 13.37 -8.49 -2.56
C LEU A 76 13.53 -7.33 -3.56
N GLY A 77 13.98 -7.61 -4.78
CA GLY A 77 14.02 -6.62 -5.86
C GLY A 77 12.64 -6.03 -6.15
N LEU A 78 11.60 -6.88 -6.20
CA LEU A 78 10.21 -6.42 -6.37
C LEU A 78 9.71 -5.58 -5.19
N VAL A 79 10.07 -5.92 -3.94
CA VAL A 79 9.75 -5.11 -2.77
C VAL A 79 10.37 -3.71 -2.92
N VAL A 80 11.66 -3.62 -3.26
CA VAL A 80 12.34 -2.32 -3.47
C VAL A 80 11.66 -1.53 -4.58
N ALA A 81 11.32 -2.16 -5.70
CA ALA A 81 10.61 -1.51 -6.80
C ALA A 81 9.22 -1.00 -6.38
N ALA A 82 8.47 -1.80 -5.62
CA ALA A 82 7.16 -1.42 -5.10
C ALA A 82 7.25 -0.22 -4.15
N GLN A 83 8.24 -0.19 -3.25
CA GLN A 83 8.48 0.93 -2.35
C GLN A 83 8.89 2.19 -3.11
N THR A 84 9.77 2.06 -4.09
CA THR A 84 10.15 3.18 -4.96
C THR A 84 8.94 3.76 -5.70
N LEU A 85 8.09 2.90 -6.30
CA LEU A 85 6.87 3.33 -6.96
C LEU A 85 5.92 4.04 -5.98
N ARG A 86 5.76 3.50 -4.77
CA ARG A 86 4.90 4.09 -3.74
C ARG A 86 5.35 5.48 -3.33
N TRP A 87 6.64 5.67 -3.04
CA TRP A 87 7.19 6.98 -2.70
C TRP A 87 7.12 7.96 -3.87
N TRP A 88 7.25 7.46 -5.09
CA TRP A 88 7.00 8.30 -6.28
C TRP A 88 5.54 8.76 -6.35
N CYS A 89 4.58 7.86 -6.07
CA CYS A 89 3.16 8.23 -5.97
C CYS A 89 2.91 9.28 -4.89
N ILE A 90 3.45 9.09 -3.68
CA ILE A 90 3.30 10.01 -2.54
C ILE A 90 3.83 11.40 -2.91
N LYS A 91 5.03 11.47 -3.47
CA LYS A 91 5.64 12.75 -3.88
C LYS A 91 4.86 13.42 -5.00
N THR A 92 4.34 12.66 -5.97
CA THR A 92 3.60 13.20 -7.11
C THR A 92 2.25 13.75 -6.70
N LEU A 93 1.51 13.09 -5.82
CA LEU A 93 0.22 13.58 -5.31
C LEU A 93 0.38 14.68 -4.26
N GLY A 94 1.52 14.72 -3.55
CA GLY A 94 1.76 15.68 -2.49
C GLY A 94 0.64 15.68 -1.44
N PRO A 95 0.02 16.84 -1.13
CA PRO A 95 -1.05 16.96 -0.14
C PRO A 95 -2.32 16.17 -0.47
N GLN A 96 -2.55 15.82 -1.75
CA GLN A 96 -3.71 15.02 -2.17
C GLN A 96 -3.52 13.52 -1.86
N TRP A 97 -2.29 13.06 -1.56
CA TRP A 97 -2.06 11.67 -1.22
C TRP A 97 -2.60 11.33 0.17
N ASN A 98 -3.39 10.26 0.26
CA ASN A 98 -3.96 9.81 1.52
C ASN A 98 -4.10 8.28 1.55
N THR A 99 -4.03 7.68 2.74
CA THR A 99 -4.37 6.26 2.95
C THR A 99 -5.88 6.02 2.91
N ARG A 100 -6.69 7.07 3.04
CA ARG A 100 -8.16 7.08 2.89
C ARG A 100 -8.53 7.58 1.50
N VAL A 101 -9.76 7.36 1.08
CA VAL A 101 -10.29 7.98 -0.13
C VAL A 101 -10.83 9.36 0.25
N VAL A 102 -10.08 10.40 -0.07
CA VAL A 102 -10.46 11.80 0.21
C VAL A 102 -10.34 12.59 -1.08
N VAL A 103 -11.39 13.31 -1.44
CA VAL A 103 -11.40 14.15 -2.64
C VAL A 103 -11.71 15.60 -2.21
N VAL A 104 -10.89 16.54 -2.71
CA VAL A 104 -11.05 17.97 -2.49
C VAL A 104 -11.79 18.56 -3.69
N PRO A 105 -12.98 19.17 -3.49
CA PRO A 105 -13.73 19.78 -4.59
C PRO A 105 -12.93 20.84 -5.34
N GLY A 106 -12.95 20.80 -6.66
CA GLY A 106 -12.21 21.76 -7.50
C GLY A 106 -10.68 21.54 -7.56
N ALA A 107 -10.13 20.56 -6.84
CA ALA A 107 -8.71 20.24 -6.97
C ALA A 107 -8.43 19.58 -8.32
N THR A 108 -7.38 20.03 -8.99
CA THR A 108 -6.95 19.47 -10.27
C THR A 108 -6.50 18.01 -10.10
N ARG A 109 -7.03 17.12 -10.93
CA ARG A 109 -6.60 15.72 -10.97
C ARG A 109 -5.14 15.65 -11.39
N VAL A 110 -4.31 14.99 -10.57
CA VAL A 110 -2.90 14.79 -10.87
C VAL A 110 -2.76 13.71 -11.96
N ALA A 111 -2.19 14.10 -13.11
CA ALA A 111 -1.92 13.24 -14.26
C ALA A 111 -0.43 13.21 -14.63
N SER A 112 0.46 13.48 -13.67
CA SER A 112 1.92 13.50 -13.85
C SER A 112 2.59 12.28 -13.20
N GLY A 113 3.89 12.11 -13.43
CA GLY A 113 4.67 11.02 -12.87
C GLY A 113 4.06 9.64 -13.19
N PRO A 114 3.93 8.75 -12.18
CA PRO A 114 3.38 7.42 -12.41
C PRO A 114 1.90 7.44 -12.81
N TYR A 115 1.14 8.49 -12.46
CA TYR A 115 -0.27 8.67 -12.80
C TYR A 115 -0.51 8.97 -14.29
N ARG A 116 0.55 9.30 -15.03
CA ARG A 116 0.50 9.44 -16.50
C ARG A 116 0.37 8.10 -17.21
N VAL A 117 0.91 7.04 -16.60
CA VAL A 117 1.00 5.70 -17.21
C VAL A 117 -0.15 4.81 -16.76
N VAL A 118 -0.47 4.86 -15.46
CA VAL A 118 -1.49 4.00 -14.83
C VAL A 118 -2.41 4.86 -13.95
N PRO A 119 -3.74 4.68 -13.99
CA PRO A 119 -4.68 5.47 -13.18
C PRO A 119 -4.45 5.34 -11.68
N HIS A 120 -4.07 4.15 -11.21
CA HIS A 120 -3.90 3.83 -9.80
C HIS A 120 -2.55 3.16 -9.51
N PRO A 121 -1.41 3.84 -9.72
CA PRO A 121 -0.08 3.22 -9.61
C PRO A 121 0.25 2.81 -8.15
N ASN A 122 -0.29 3.52 -7.16
CA ASN A 122 -0.12 3.14 -5.76
C ASN A 122 -0.75 1.77 -5.44
N TYR A 123 -1.83 1.39 -6.12
CA TYR A 123 -2.43 0.07 -5.94
C TYR A 123 -1.61 -1.04 -6.59
N VAL A 124 -0.90 -0.74 -7.67
CA VAL A 124 0.09 -1.65 -8.24
C VAL A 124 1.20 -1.92 -7.22
N ALA A 125 1.72 -0.88 -6.55
CA ALA A 125 2.70 -1.05 -5.48
C ALA A 125 2.18 -1.92 -4.34
N VAL A 126 0.92 -1.74 -3.91
CA VAL A 126 0.28 -2.57 -2.87
C VAL A 126 0.21 -4.04 -3.27
N VAL A 127 -0.21 -4.33 -4.51
CA VAL A 127 -0.34 -5.71 -5.01
C VAL A 127 1.03 -6.38 -5.10
N VAL A 128 2.02 -5.69 -5.69
CA VAL A 128 3.38 -6.23 -5.85
C VAL A 128 4.02 -6.49 -4.48
N GLU A 129 3.92 -5.54 -3.55
CA GLU A 129 4.46 -5.68 -2.21
C GLU A 129 3.77 -6.82 -1.44
N GLY A 130 2.44 -6.92 -1.50
CA GLY A 130 1.67 -7.95 -0.81
C GLY A 130 2.01 -9.37 -1.25
N VAL A 131 2.42 -9.53 -2.50
CA VAL A 131 2.95 -10.81 -3.02
C VAL A 131 4.42 -10.98 -2.65
N ALA A 132 5.24 -9.98 -2.94
CA ALA A 132 6.69 -10.12 -2.90
C ALA A 132 7.23 -10.16 -1.47
N LEU A 133 6.77 -9.28 -0.58
CA LEU A 133 7.29 -9.16 0.78
C LEU A 133 7.23 -10.48 1.57
N PRO A 134 6.09 -11.20 1.64
CA PRO A 134 6.04 -12.49 2.30
C PRO A 134 6.92 -13.53 1.61
N LEU A 135 6.97 -13.54 0.28
CA LEU A 135 7.74 -14.51 -0.50
C LEU A 135 9.26 -14.34 -0.37
N VAL A 136 9.75 -13.15 0.00
CA VAL A 136 11.16 -12.98 0.39
C VAL A 136 11.54 -13.97 1.51
N GLY A 137 10.67 -14.13 2.51
CA GLY A 137 10.86 -15.07 3.62
C GLY A 137 10.29 -16.47 3.39
N GLY A 138 9.72 -16.74 2.19
CA GLY A 138 9.06 -17.99 1.88
C GLY A 138 7.68 -18.18 2.53
N ALA A 139 7.06 -17.09 2.99
CA ALA A 139 5.73 -17.07 3.62
C ALA A 139 4.62 -17.05 2.55
N TRP A 140 4.48 -18.14 1.83
CA TRP A 140 3.56 -18.24 0.69
C TRP A 140 2.08 -18.29 1.11
N ILE A 141 1.75 -18.82 2.31
CA ILE A 141 0.37 -18.83 2.82
C ILE A 141 -0.09 -17.37 3.08
N THR A 142 0.76 -16.60 3.77
CA THR A 142 0.49 -15.17 4.01
C THR A 142 0.33 -14.41 2.71
N SER A 143 1.21 -14.65 1.72
CA SER A 143 1.13 -14.04 0.39
C SER A 143 -0.20 -14.36 -0.30
N LEU A 144 -0.62 -15.62 -0.29
CA LEU A 144 -1.87 -16.08 -0.94
C LEU A 144 -3.10 -15.45 -0.25
N VAL A 145 -3.20 -15.58 1.07
CA VAL A 145 -4.33 -15.05 1.85
C VAL A 145 -4.45 -13.53 1.66
N PHE A 146 -3.33 -12.81 1.80
CA PHE A 146 -3.33 -11.37 1.57
C PHE A 146 -3.80 -11.04 0.16
N SER A 147 -3.26 -11.69 -0.86
CA SER A 147 -3.58 -11.40 -2.27
C SER A 147 -5.06 -11.58 -2.57
N VAL A 148 -5.68 -12.65 -2.09
CA VAL A 148 -7.10 -12.92 -2.31
C VAL A 148 -7.97 -11.87 -1.62
N VAL A 149 -7.72 -11.62 -0.33
CA VAL A 149 -8.53 -10.65 0.43
C VAL A 149 -8.29 -9.22 -0.09
N ASN A 150 -7.04 -8.86 -0.39
CA ASN A 150 -6.69 -7.57 -0.94
C ASN A 150 -7.35 -7.31 -2.30
N ALA A 151 -7.46 -8.33 -3.16
CA ALA A 151 -8.13 -8.18 -4.45
C ALA A 151 -9.59 -7.76 -4.30
N VAL A 152 -10.30 -8.28 -3.30
CA VAL A 152 -11.69 -7.90 -3.00
C VAL A 152 -11.75 -6.47 -2.46
N LEU A 153 -10.95 -6.15 -1.42
CA LEU A 153 -10.93 -4.81 -0.83
C LEU A 153 -10.48 -3.74 -1.82
N LEU A 154 -9.51 -4.06 -2.67
CA LEU A 154 -9.00 -3.15 -3.67
C LEU A 154 -10.03 -2.84 -4.77
N ARG A 155 -10.82 -3.83 -5.20
CA ARG A 155 -11.94 -3.61 -6.13
C ARG A 155 -12.98 -2.65 -5.53
N ILE A 156 -13.34 -2.83 -4.26
CA ILE A 156 -14.26 -1.93 -3.56
C ILE A 156 -13.68 -0.52 -3.51
N ARG A 157 -12.41 -0.40 -3.12
CA ARG A 157 -11.75 0.89 -2.99
C ARG A 157 -11.64 1.63 -4.32
N ILE A 158 -11.25 0.95 -5.41
CA ILE A 158 -11.15 1.56 -6.74
C ILE A 158 -12.51 2.09 -7.21
N ARG A 159 -13.60 1.34 -6.99
CA ARG A 159 -14.96 1.80 -7.31
C ARG A 159 -15.30 3.07 -6.54
N VAL A 160 -15.16 3.03 -5.21
CA VAL A 160 -15.43 4.19 -4.35
C VAL A 160 -14.62 5.42 -4.75
N GLU A 161 -13.33 5.24 -5.08
CA GLU A 161 -12.47 6.34 -5.50
C GLU A 161 -12.88 6.90 -6.87
N ASN A 162 -13.21 6.04 -7.83
CA ASN A 162 -13.66 6.47 -9.15
C ASN A 162 -15.00 7.23 -9.06
N ASP A 163 -15.96 6.70 -8.29
CA ASP A 163 -17.26 7.33 -8.08
C ASP A 163 -17.11 8.69 -7.38
N ALA A 164 -16.23 8.77 -6.37
CA ALA A 164 -15.92 10.01 -5.66
C ALA A 164 -15.30 11.07 -6.58
N LEU A 165 -14.37 10.67 -7.44
CA LEU A 165 -13.74 11.57 -8.41
C LEU A 165 -14.76 12.09 -9.44
N GLN A 166 -15.71 11.27 -9.88
CA GLN A 166 -16.77 11.68 -10.82
C GLN A 166 -17.81 12.60 -10.19
N SER A 167 -18.09 12.43 -8.90
CA SER A 167 -19.13 13.22 -8.21
C SER A 167 -18.70 14.66 -7.86
N LEU A 168 -17.40 14.97 -7.96
CA LEU A 168 -16.84 16.27 -7.56
C LEU A 168 -16.12 17.02 -8.71
N THR A 169 -16.11 16.41 -9.91
CA THR A 169 -15.71 17.07 -11.17
C THR A 169 -16.93 17.56 -11.91
#